data_2c92457b63577489c0f199fd72cbae10
#
_entry.id   2c92457b63577489c0f199fd72cbae10
#
_cell.length_a   1.000
_cell.length_b   1.000
_cell.length_c   1.000
_cell.angle_alpha   90.00
_cell.angle_beta   90.00
_cell.angle_gamma   90.00
#
_symmetry.space_group_name_H-M   'P 1'
#
loop_
_entity.id
_entity.type
_entity.pdbx_description
1 polymer ?
#
loop_
_entity_poly.entity_id
_entity_poly.type
_entity_poly.pdbx_seq_one_letter_code
_entity_poly.pdbx_strand_id
1 'polypeptide(L)'
;MRRLVLAALAACSAIAPAAASPNDASSTTASSAAAQISTSGIRNGREIFSSFLEGRADPGCDRAHSDTRWEEHFSRAPARLADDAQDILPLFGYVVDELRKADMPTEFALIPFVESGYRPGARNGSGPAGLWQFIATTARNHHVPVGAQYDGRLSAVDSTTAAVRYLKTLYGMFGGDWRLALMAYNAGEYRVLQAMRSAGMNAQNARPSELPGMSKVTYEYVEKLH
;
A
#
# COMPACT_ATOMS: atom_id res chain seq x y z
N MET A 1 -52.19 13.99 7.23
CA MET A 1 -53.28 13.09 6.78
C MET A 1 -52.62 11.77 6.43
N ARG A 2 -52.70 10.77 7.34
CA ARG A 2 -53.59 9.58 7.30
C ARG A 2 -53.28 8.71 6.07
N ARG A 3 -52.97 7.41 6.13
CA ARG A 3 -53.22 6.24 7.04
C ARG A 3 -52.31 5.13 6.58
N LEU A 4 -51.52 4.34 7.36
CA LEU A 4 -51.89 3.17 8.19
C LEU A 4 -52.88 2.19 7.56
N VAL A 5 -52.45 0.92 7.36
CA VAL A 5 -53.12 -0.37 7.55
C VAL A 5 -52.07 -1.45 7.31
N LEU A 6 -51.56 -2.25 8.14
CA LEU A 6 -51.84 -3.24 9.21
C LEU A 6 -52.65 -4.48 8.76
N ALA A 7 -52.11 -5.64 9.18
CA ALA A 7 -52.74 -6.95 9.46
C ALA A 7 -52.74 -7.95 8.30
N ALA A 8 -52.65 -9.27 8.48
CA ALA A 8 -52.60 -10.14 9.65
C ALA A 8 -52.13 -11.54 9.21
N LEU A 9 -51.43 -12.20 10.11
CA LEU A 9 -51.56 -13.55 10.63
C LEU A 9 -52.53 -14.56 9.98
N ALA A 10 -52.01 -15.81 9.77
CA ALA A 10 -52.69 -17.03 10.22
C ALA A 10 -51.75 -18.23 10.21
N ALA A 11 -51.71 -18.90 11.31
CA ALA A 11 -51.05 -20.16 11.62
C ALA A 11 -52.04 -21.35 11.36
N CYS A 12 -51.51 -22.58 11.23
CA CYS A 12 -52.04 -23.84 11.71
C CYS A 12 -51.12 -24.98 11.27
N SER A 13 -50.42 -25.60 12.13
CA SER A 13 -50.67 -26.71 13.04
C SER A 13 -50.71 -28.11 12.43
N ALA A 14 -49.69 -28.86 12.78
CA ALA A 14 -49.60 -30.21 13.32
C ALA A 14 -50.11 -31.42 12.48
N ILE A 15 -49.30 -32.48 12.44
CA ILE A 15 -49.47 -33.78 13.07
C ILE A 15 -48.35 -34.72 12.64
N ALA A 16 -47.61 -35.31 13.58
CA ALA A 16 -46.88 -36.58 13.51
C ALA A 16 -47.86 -37.70 13.93
N PRO A 17 -47.57 -39.01 13.87
CA PRO A 17 -46.32 -39.69 14.23
C PRO A 17 -45.96 -41.00 13.47
N ALA A 18 -44.86 -41.59 13.92
CA ALA A 18 -44.55 -43.01 14.20
C ALA A 18 -43.76 -43.84 13.18
N ALA A 19 -42.59 -44.13 13.58
CA ALA A 19 -41.97 -45.41 13.98
C ALA A 19 -41.47 -46.36 12.89
N ALA A 20 -40.21 -46.67 12.98
CA ALA A 20 -39.51 -47.93 13.22
C ALA A 20 -38.16 -48.02 12.49
N SER A 21 -37.09 -48.18 13.23
CA SER A 21 -35.78 -48.72 12.84
C SER A 21 -35.89 -50.23 12.53
N PRO A 22 -34.90 -50.96 12.00
CA PRO A 22 -33.46 -50.78 12.25
C PRO A 22 -32.52 -51.08 11.08
N ASN A 23 -31.23 -50.73 11.32
CA ASN A 23 -30.01 -51.35 10.82
C ASN A 23 -29.74 -51.33 9.30
N ASP A 24 -28.79 -50.51 8.92
CA ASP A 24 -27.61 -51.03 8.23
C ASP A 24 -26.39 -50.14 8.48
N ALA A 25 -25.36 -50.81 8.89
CA ALA A 25 -24.05 -50.29 9.13
C ALA A 25 -23.41 -49.91 7.79
N SER A 26 -23.22 -48.63 7.55
CA SER A 26 -22.34 -48.14 6.51
C SER A 26 -21.40 -47.10 7.08
N SER A 27 -20.17 -47.47 7.08
CA SER A 27 -18.98 -46.75 7.42
C SER A 27 -19.04 -45.25 7.07
N THR A 28 -19.23 -44.45 8.09
CA THR A 28 -19.01 -43.02 8.02
C THR A 28 -17.50 -42.77 7.99
N THR A 29 -16.95 -42.64 6.82
CA THR A 29 -15.65 -41.93 6.67
C THR A 29 -15.85 -40.56 7.23
N ALA A 30 -15.44 -40.38 8.47
CA ALA A 30 -15.21 -39.05 9.02
C ALA A 30 -14.16 -38.39 8.16
N SER A 31 -14.64 -37.57 7.23
CA SER A 31 -13.80 -36.55 6.59
C SER A 31 -13.32 -35.65 7.71
N SER A 32 -12.14 -35.94 8.20
CA SER A 32 -11.35 -35.05 9.01
C SER A 32 -11.15 -33.78 8.17
N ALA A 33 -12.05 -32.83 8.31
CA ALA A 33 -11.73 -31.45 8.06
C ALA A 33 -10.70 -31.11 9.13
N ALA A 34 -9.45 -31.46 8.84
CA ALA A 34 -8.32 -30.87 9.51
C ALA A 34 -8.52 -29.37 9.33
N ALA A 35 -8.98 -28.71 10.39
CA ALA A 35 -8.88 -27.29 10.52
C ALA A 35 -7.42 -26.98 10.19
N GLN A 36 -7.18 -26.49 9.00
CA GLN A 36 -5.91 -25.91 8.65
C GLN A 36 -5.79 -24.75 9.62
N ILE A 37 -5.10 -24.98 10.71
CA ILE A 37 -4.52 -23.93 11.52
C ILE A 37 -3.68 -23.19 10.48
N SER A 38 -4.24 -22.10 9.99
CA SER A 38 -3.46 -21.11 9.26
C SER A 38 -2.29 -20.82 10.17
N THR A 39 -1.12 -21.31 9.83
CA THR A 39 0.15 -20.85 10.38
C THR A 39 0.34 -19.43 9.85
N SER A 40 -0.64 -18.61 10.21
CA SER A 40 -0.78 -17.25 9.73
C SER A 40 0.17 -16.37 10.49
N GLY A 41 1.07 -15.83 9.80
CA GLY A 41 1.93 -14.76 10.22
C GLY A 41 3.04 -14.51 9.23
N ILE A 42 3.51 -15.54 8.56
CA ILE A 42 4.62 -15.39 7.59
C ILE A 42 4.07 -15.67 6.21
N ARG A 43 3.80 -14.61 5.46
CA ARG A 43 3.44 -14.70 4.04
C ARG A 43 4.67 -15.06 3.24
N ASN A 44 4.52 -15.97 2.29
CA ASN A 44 5.60 -16.26 1.37
C ASN A 44 5.79 -15.15 0.32
N GLY A 45 6.96 -15.09 -0.31
CA GLY A 45 7.28 -14.04 -1.26
C GLY A 45 6.31 -13.95 -2.45
N ARG A 46 5.73 -15.07 -2.87
CA ARG A 46 4.74 -15.11 -3.95
C ARG A 46 3.45 -14.39 -3.55
N GLU A 47 2.95 -14.64 -2.35
CA GLU A 47 1.74 -13.99 -1.82
C GLU A 47 1.94 -12.49 -1.66
N ILE A 48 3.09 -12.07 -1.15
CA ILE A 48 3.46 -10.66 -1.03
C ILE A 48 3.47 -10.01 -2.42
N PHE A 49 4.10 -10.66 -3.38
CA PHE A 49 4.20 -10.13 -4.75
C PHE A 49 2.84 -10.09 -5.46
N SER A 50 1.98 -11.12 -5.32
CA SER A 50 0.61 -11.08 -5.84
C SER A 50 -0.17 -9.91 -5.24
N SER A 51 -0.11 -9.72 -3.92
CA SER A 51 -0.78 -8.61 -3.24
C SER A 51 -0.29 -7.24 -3.73
N PHE A 52 1.02 -7.12 -3.99
CA PHE A 52 1.59 -5.91 -4.61
C PHE A 52 1.04 -5.69 -6.02
N LEU A 53 1.04 -6.72 -6.89
CA LEU A 53 0.57 -6.60 -8.26
C LEU A 53 -0.92 -6.24 -8.35
N GLU A 54 -1.75 -6.84 -7.49
CA GLU A 54 -3.20 -6.61 -7.45
C GLU A 54 -3.60 -5.22 -6.97
N GLY A 55 -2.74 -4.56 -6.20
CA GLY A 55 -3.01 -3.23 -5.65
C GLY A 55 -2.47 -2.07 -6.47
N ARG A 56 -1.86 -2.33 -7.63
CA ARG A 56 -1.30 -1.26 -8.47
C ARG A 56 -2.41 -0.41 -9.09
N ALA A 57 -2.18 0.89 -9.15
CA ALA A 57 -3.03 1.82 -9.88
C ALA A 57 -2.84 1.68 -11.39
N ASP A 58 -1.63 1.33 -11.81
CA ASP A 58 -1.29 1.13 -13.21
C ASP A 58 -0.75 -0.29 -13.42
N PRO A 59 -1.61 -1.24 -13.80
CA PRO A 59 -1.21 -2.62 -14.06
C PRO A 59 -0.42 -2.77 -15.37
N GLY A 60 -0.42 -1.76 -16.23
CA GLY A 60 0.33 -1.74 -17.46
C GLY A 60 1.83 -1.57 -17.18
N CYS A 61 2.66 -2.41 -17.81
CA CYS A 61 4.11 -2.18 -17.86
C CYS A 61 4.45 -1.82 -19.30
N ASP A 62 4.56 -0.53 -19.58
CA ASP A 62 4.96 -0.07 -20.91
C ASP A 62 6.48 -0.06 -21.03
N ARG A 63 7.03 -1.20 -21.41
CA ARG A 63 8.47 -1.34 -21.64
C ARG A 63 9.01 -0.43 -22.74
N ALA A 64 8.16 0.09 -23.62
CA ALA A 64 8.61 0.97 -24.70
C ALA A 64 9.07 2.34 -24.17
N HIS A 65 8.67 2.68 -22.96
CA HIS A 65 9.02 3.94 -22.30
C HIS A 65 9.88 3.75 -21.04
N SER A 66 10.34 2.53 -20.76
CA SER A 66 11.23 2.28 -19.62
C SER A 66 12.64 2.81 -19.91
N ASP A 67 13.23 3.50 -18.93
CA ASP A 67 14.63 3.92 -19.00
C ASP A 67 15.53 2.75 -18.56
N THR A 68 16.27 2.18 -19.52
CA THR A 68 17.19 1.06 -19.28
C THR A 68 18.18 1.30 -18.14
N ARG A 69 18.54 2.55 -17.88
CA ARG A 69 19.39 2.95 -16.75
C ARG A 69 18.77 2.58 -15.40
N TRP A 70 17.45 2.74 -15.26
CA TRP A 70 16.75 2.38 -14.02
C TRP A 70 16.49 0.88 -13.92
N GLU A 71 16.27 0.21 -15.04
CA GLU A 71 16.23 -1.25 -15.08
C GLU A 71 17.55 -1.87 -14.59
N GLU A 72 18.69 -1.36 -15.08
CA GLU A 72 20.02 -1.79 -14.62
C GLU A 72 20.24 -1.46 -13.14
N HIS A 73 19.87 -0.25 -12.71
CA HIS A 73 20.04 0.20 -11.32
C HIS A 73 19.30 -0.71 -10.34
N PHE A 74 18.06 -1.08 -10.66
CA PHE A 74 17.23 -1.95 -9.82
C PHE A 74 17.33 -3.44 -10.15
N SER A 75 18.16 -3.84 -11.10
CA SER A 75 18.33 -5.24 -11.49
C SER A 75 18.66 -6.19 -10.33
N ARG A 76 19.28 -5.68 -9.27
CA ARG A 76 19.62 -6.42 -8.05
C ARG A 76 18.50 -6.42 -6.99
N ALA A 77 17.42 -5.67 -7.18
CA ALA A 77 16.35 -5.60 -6.20
C ALA A 77 15.68 -6.96 -5.96
N PRO A 78 15.40 -7.80 -6.98
CA PRO A 78 14.84 -9.13 -6.76
C PRO A 78 15.75 -10.03 -5.91
N ALA A 79 17.07 -10.01 -6.16
CA ALA A 79 18.03 -10.78 -5.37
C ALA A 79 18.08 -10.29 -3.92
N ARG A 80 17.99 -8.99 -3.68
CA ARG A 80 17.95 -8.43 -2.33
C ARG A 80 16.66 -8.77 -1.59
N LEU A 81 15.52 -8.83 -2.29
CA LEU A 81 14.25 -9.28 -1.73
C LEU A 81 14.28 -10.77 -1.36
N ALA A 82 15.06 -11.58 -2.08
CA ALA A 82 15.23 -12.99 -1.80
C ALA A 82 16.33 -13.31 -0.78
N ASP A 83 17.05 -12.30 -0.30
CA ASP A 83 18.13 -12.46 0.69
C ASP A 83 17.54 -12.41 2.10
N ASP A 84 17.39 -13.58 2.71
CA ASP A 84 16.84 -13.74 4.06
C ASP A 84 17.65 -12.98 5.14
N ALA A 85 18.91 -12.65 4.87
CA ALA A 85 19.76 -11.91 5.83
C ALA A 85 19.40 -10.42 5.92
N GLN A 86 18.60 -9.89 5.00
CA GLN A 86 18.30 -8.45 4.93
C GLN A 86 16.91 -8.07 5.44
N ASP A 87 16.05 -9.02 5.79
CA ASP A 87 14.67 -8.79 6.25
C ASP A 87 13.83 -7.85 5.36
N ILE A 88 14.24 -7.67 4.09
CA ILE A 88 13.57 -6.74 3.17
C ILE A 88 12.19 -7.28 2.78
N LEU A 89 12.09 -8.57 2.48
CA LEU A 89 10.84 -9.16 2.01
C LEU A 89 9.70 -9.08 3.04
N PRO A 90 9.90 -9.43 4.32
CA PRO A 90 8.87 -9.24 5.35
C PRO A 90 8.47 -7.77 5.51
N LEU A 91 9.44 -6.85 5.46
CA LEU A 91 9.19 -5.43 5.59
C LEU A 91 8.45 -4.86 4.37
N PHE A 92 8.81 -5.30 3.16
CA PHE A 92 8.08 -4.96 1.94
C PHE A 92 6.64 -5.46 2.01
N GLY A 93 6.42 -6.70 2.45
CA GLY A 93 5.08 -7.25 2.67
C GLY A 93 4.26 -6.44 3.66
N TYR A 94 4.86 -6.01 4.77
CA TYR A 94 4.21 -5.13 5.74
C TYR A 94 3.78 -3.78 5.11
N VAL A 95 4.66 -3.15 4.34
CA VAL A 95 4.35 -1.87 3.67
C VAL A 95 3.22 -2.05 2.65
N VAL A 96 3.26 -3.12 1.84
CA VAL A 96 2.18 -3.45 0.89
C VAL A 96 0.85 -3.62 1.63
N ASP A 97 0.83 -4.33 2.76
CA ASP A 97 -0.39 -4.56 3.54
C ASP A 97 -0.96 -3.26 4.11
N GLU A 98 -0.11 -2.36 4.62
CA GLU A 98 -0.56 -1.07 5.14
C GLU A 98 -1.14 -0.16 4.03
N LEU A 99 -0.55 -0.19 2.83
CA LEU A 99 -1.11 0.51 1.67
C LEU A 99 -2.45 -0.09 1.25
N ARG A 100 -2.55 -1.41 1.15
CA ARG A 100 -3.80 -2.12 0.80
C ARG A 100 -4.92 -1.86 1.80
N LYS A 101 -4.63 -1.88 3.10
CA LYS A 101 -5.59 -1.52 4.16
C LYS A 101 -6.11 -0.08 4.05
N ALA A 102 -5.31 0.81 3.48
CA ALA A 102 -5.66 2.21 3.29
C ALA A 102 -6.30 2.51 1.92
N ASP A 103 -6.52 1.49 1.09
CA ASP A 103 -6.99 1.61 -0.30
C ASP A 103 -6.07 2.50 -1.15
N MET A 104 -4.75 2.30 -0.99
CA MET A 104 -3.74 3.08 -1.69
C MET A 104 -2.99 2.25 -2.72
N PRO A 105 -2.56 2.88 -3.84
CA PRO A 105 -1.72 2.24 -4.83
C PRO A 105 -0.48 1.60 -4.21
N THR A 106 -0.22 0.35 -4.55
CA THR A 106 0.93 -0.38 -4.03
C THR A 106 2.25 0.03 -4.65
N GLU A 107 2.24 0.79 -5.74
CA GLU A 107 3.44 1.44 -6.29
C GLU A 107 4.17 2.27 -5.24
N PHE A 108 3.45 2.84 -4.28
CA PHE A 108 4.06 3.57 -3.16
C PHE A 108 4.95 2.70 -2.27
N ALA A 109 4.79 1.37 -2.29
CA ALA A 109 5.71 0.47 -1.60
C ALA A 109 7.12 0.46 -2.22
N LEU A 110 7.29 0.98 -3.42
CA LEU A 110 8.59 1.09 -4.06
C LEU A 110 9.40 2.31 -3.58
N ILE A 111 8.74 3.31 -2.95
CA ILE A 111 9.41 4.51 -2.42
C ILE A 111 10.61 4.16 -1.52
N PRO A 112 10.49 3.26 -0.53
CA PRO A 112 11.62 2.92 0.33
C PRO A 112 12.84 2.33 -0.38
N PHE A 113 12.68 1.71 -1.57
CA PHE A 113 13.83 1.26 -2.36
C PHE A 113 14.68 2.44 -2.84
N VAL A 114 14.02 3.51 -3.27
CA VAL A 114 14.69 4.73 -3.75
C VAL A 114 15.24 5.54 -2.58
N GLU A 115 14.51 5.64 -1.47
CA GLU A 115 14.83 6.51 -0.35
C GLU A 115 15.93 5.94 0.56
N SER A 116 15.80 4.70 0.98
CA SER A 116 16.67 4.10 1.98
C SER A 116 17.25 2.76 1.59
N GLY A 117 16.82 2.19 0.45
CA GLY A 117 17.09 0.79 0.11
C GLY A 117 16.45 -0.18 1.11
N TYR A 118 15.27 0.16 1.60
CA TYR A 118 14.50 -0.59 2.61
C TYR A 118 15.23 -0.73 3.96
N ARG A 119 15.98 0.28 4.37
CA ARG A 119 16.72 0.27 5.65
C ARG A 119 16.07 1.21 6.67
N PRO A 120 15.36 0.69 7.69
CA PRO A 120 14.72 1.53 8.71
C PRO A 120 15.71 2.41 9.49
N GLY A 121 16.93 1.94 9.67
CA GLY A 121 18.00 2.67 10.36
C GLY A 121 18.75 3.70 9.52
N ALA A 122 18.35 3.92 8.24
CA ALA A 122 19.06 4.84 7.36
C ALA A 122 18.97 6.29 7.88
N ARG A 123 20.10 7.00 7.81
CA ARG A 123 20.21 8.41 8.17
C ARG A 123 20.97 9.14 7.08
N ASN A 124 20.45 10.28 6.66
CA ASN A 124 21.13 11.19 5.76
C ASN A 124 21.69 12.37 6.58
N GLY A 125 22.95 12.73 6.35
CA GLY A 125 23.59 13.84 7.05
C GLY A 125 22.90 15.19 6.88
N SER A 126 22.05 15.34 5.85
CA SER A 126 21.22 16.53 5.60
C SER A 126 19.89 16.56 6.36
N GLY A 127 19.59 15.53 7.17
CA GLY A 127 18.44 15.51 8.06
C GLY A 127 17.38 14.44 7.83
N PRO A 128 17.12 13.94 6.60
CA PRO A 128 16.21 12.83 6.38
C PRO A 128 16.63 11.55 7.10
N ALA A 129 15.65 10.77 7.57
CA ALA A 129 15.94 9.52 8.31
C ALA A 129 14.83 8.47 8.13
N GLY A 130 15.23 7.21 8.35
CA GLY A 130 14.33 6.06 8.38
C GLY A 130 14.02 5.48 7.01
N LEU A 131 13.12 4.52 7.03
CA LEU A 131 12.66 3.79 5.84
C LEU A 131 12.20 4.74 4.72
N TRP A 132 11.46 5.77 5.08
CA TRP A 132 10.80 6.73 4.21
C TRP A 132 11.56 8.05 4.04
N GLN A 133 12.72 8.19 4.62
CA GLN A 133 13.58 9.38 4.58
C GLN A 133 12.83 10.68 4.91
N PHE A 134 11.97 10.64 5.93
CA PHE A 134 11.28 11.82 6.39
C PHE A 134 12.25 12.85 6.99
N ILE A 135 12.07 14.13 6.63
CA ILE A 135 12.61 15.21 7.43
C ILE A 135 11.82 15.35 8.73
N ALA A 136 12.44 15.87 9.77
CA ALA A 136 11.84 15.95 11.11
C ALA A 136 10.50 16.71 11.12
N THR A 137 10.37 17.77 10.32
CA THR A 137 9.15 18.56 10.24
C THR A 137 8.00 17.75 9.64
N THR A 138 8.23 17.07 8.51
CA THR A 138 7.21 16.20 7.90
C THR A 138 6.79 15.09 8.84
N ALA A 139 7.75 14.45 9.51
CA ALA A 139 7.46 13.41 10.48
C ALA A 139 6.53 13.91 11.60
N ARG A 140 6.83 15.06 12.22
CA ARG A 140 5.99 15.65 13.27
C ARG A 140 4.60 16.03 12.78
N ASN A 141 4.49 16.59 11.57
CA ASN A 141 3.20 16.93 10.95
C ASN A 141 2.30 15.71 10.75
N HIS A 142 2.92 14.53 10.63
CA HIS A 142 2.22 13.24 10.50
C HIS A 142 2.26 12.40 11.78
N HIS A 143 2.42 13.07 12.94
CA HIS A 143 2.37 12.46 14.28
C HIS A 143 3.46 11.43 14.59
N VAL A 144 4.61 11.53 13.94
CA VAL A 144 5.81 10.76 14.30
C VAL A 144 6.63 11.56 15.28
N PRO A 145 6.86 11.06 16.50
CA PRO A 145 7.71 11.75 17.47
C PRO A 145 9.17 11.77 17.00
N VAL A 146 9.77 12.95 17.06
CA VAL A 146 11.19 13.14 16.76
C VAL A 146 11.82 13.94 17.88
N GLY A 147 12.60 13.30 18.70
CA GLY A 147 13.26 13.86 19.87
C GLY A 147 14.63 13.23 20.15
N ALA A 148 15.30 13.69 21.22
CA ALA A 148 16.63 13.22 21.58
C ALA A 148 16.66 11.75 22.03
N GLN A 149 15.61 11.29 22.71
CA GLN A 149 15.53 9.92 23.24
C GLN A 149 14.86 8.93 22.28
N TYR A 150 14.01 9.41 21.40
CA TYR A 150 13.28 8.58 20.43
C TYR A 150 13.07 9.32 19.13
N ASP A 151 13.43 8.66 18.05
CA ASP A 151 13.19 9.12 16.68
C ASP A 151 12.33 8.09 15.94
N GLY A 152 11.03 8.32 15.92
CA GLY A 152 10.04 7.42 15.31
C GLY A 152 10.20 7.28 13.79
N ARG A 153 11.01 8.12 13.14
CA ARG A 153 11.35 7.95 11.73
C ARG A 153 12.13 6.65 11.48
N LEU A 154 12.84 6.16 12.50
CA LEU A 154 13.63 4.91 12.47
C LEU A 154 12.76 3.69 12.80
N SER A 155 11.57 3.89 13.35
CA SER A 155 10.58 2.82 13.53
C SER A 155 9.92 2.52 12.19
N ALA A 156 10.03 1.28 11.72
CA ALA A 156 9.37 0.86 10.49
C ALA A 156 7.85 1.00 10.59
N VAL A 157 7.27 0.75 11.76
CA VAL A 157 5.83 0.83 12.01
C VAL A 157 5.36 2.28 12.04
N ASP A 158 5.96 3.12 12.89
CA ASP A 158 5.52 4.51 13.05
C ASP A 158 5.70 5.30 11.75
N SER A 159 6.86 5.13 11.11
CA SER A 159 7.16 5.83 9.86
C SER A 159 6.27 5.36 8.70
N THR A 160 5.93 4.06 8.61
CA THR A 160 5.02 3.56 7.58
C THR A 160 3.59 4.05 7.81
N THR A 161 3.11 4.03 9.05
CA THR A 161 1.78 4.60 9.38
C THR A 161 1.68 6.08 8.97
N ALA A 162 2.73 6.85 9.23
CA ALA A 162 2.80 8.26 8.83
C ALA A 162 2.90 8.43 7.31
N ALA A 163 3.71 7.59 6.65
CA ALA A 163 3.87 7.63 5.20
C ALA A 163 2.57 7.34 4.45
N VAL A 164 1.84 6.31 4.86
CA VAL A 164 0.54 5.97 4.28
C VAL A 164 -0.45 7.14 4.44
N ARG A 165 -0.49 7.76 5.62
CA ARG A 165 -1.34 8.94 5.88
C ARG A 165 -0.95 10.13 5.00
N TYR A 166 0.35 10.42 4.89
CA TYR A 166 0.85 11.50 4.04
C TYR A 166 0.56 11.25 2.57
N LEU A 167 0.87 10.06 2.08
CA LEU A 167 0.59 9.65 0.71
C LEU A 167 -0.90 9.69 0.38
N LYS A 168 -1.77 9.31 1.32
CA LYS A 168 -3.22 9.41 1.15
C LYS A 168 -3.67 10.87 0.99
N THR A 169 -3.06 11.78 1.76
CA THR A 169 -3.30 13.22 1.61
C THR A 169 -2.86 13.71 0.23
N LEU A 170 -1.65 13.36 -0.20
CA LEU A 170 -1.13 13.75 -1.51
C LEU A 170 -1.97 13.15 -2.65
N TYR A 171 -2.28 11.86 -2.57
CA TYR A 171 -3.09 11.16 -3.56
C TYR A 171 -4.47 11.80 -3.75
N GLY A 172 -5.14 12.13 -2.64
CA GLY A 172 -6.42 12.86 -2.67
C GLY A 172 -6.28 14.27 -3.23
N MET A 173 -5.21 15.00 -2.84
CA MET A 173 -4.94 16.36 -3.32
C MET A 173 -4.76 16.42 -4.85
N PHE A 174 -4.20 15.39 -5.43
CA PHE A 174 -3.93 15.28 -6.87
C PHE A 174 -4.96 14.41 -7.62
N GLY A 175 -6.18 14.29 -7.10
CA GLY A 175 -7.29 13.66 -7.79
C GLY A 175 -7.12 12.16 -8.06
N GLY A 176 -6.28 11.48 -7.30
CA GLY A 176 -5.98 10.07 -7.47
C GLY A 176 -4.89 9.77 -8.51
N ASP A 177 -4.13 10.77 -8.93
CA ASP A 177 -2.93 10.54 -9.75
C ASP A 177 -1.74 10.20 -8.85
N TRP A 178 -1.32 8.94 -8.89
CA TRP A 178 -0.22 8.45 -8.07
C TRP A 178 1.15 9.01 -8.48
N ARG A 179 1.34 9.37 -9.75
CA ARG A 179 2.58 9.99 -10.26
C ARG A 179 2.74 11.41 -9.75
N LEU A 180 1.65 12.20 -9.74
CA LEU A 180 1.64 13.53 -9.11
C LEU A 180 1.87 13.44 -7.61
N ALA A 181 1.31 12.44 -6.93
CA ALA A 181 1.57 12.21 -5.51
C ALA A 181 3.05 11.87 -5.25
N LEU A 182 3.70 11.07 -6.11
CA LEU A 182 5.14 10.80 -6.04
C LEU A 182 5.98 12.07 -6.26
N MET A 183 5.62 12.89 -7.25
CA MET A 183 6.30 14.17 -7.47
C MET A 183 6.20 15.07 -6.24
N ALA A 184 5.02 15.11 -5.62
CA ALA A 184 4.79 15.90 -4.42
C ALA A 184 5.52 15.33 -3.19
N TYR A 185 5.63 14.03 -3.07
CA TYR A 185 6.43 13.39 -2.03
C TYR A 185 7.90 13.81 -2.12
N ASN A 186 8.46 13.81 -3.33
CA ASN A 186 9.87 14.17 -3.59
C ASN A 186 10.13 15.69 -3.52
N ALA A 187 9.28 16.49 -4.17
CA ALA A 187 9.54 17.93 -4.37
C ALA A 187 8.76 18.86 -3.43
N GLY A 188 7.78 18.32 -2.70
CA GLY A 188 6.81 19.06 -1.91
C GLY A 188 5.56 19.43 -2.71
N GLU A 189 4.40 19.29 -2.05
CA GLU A 189 3.07 19.51 -2.66
C GLU A 189 2.89 20.94 -3.20
N TYR A 190 3.40 21.95 -2.52
CA TYR A 190 3.30 23.34 -2.95
C TYR A 190 3.95 23.57 -4.30
N ARG A 191 5.11 22.97 -4.54
CA ARG A 191 5.84 23.11 -5.81
C ARG A 191 5.07 22.49 -6.96
N VAL A 192 4.50 21.29 -6.76
CA VAL A 192 3.68 20.60 -7.77
C VAL A 192 2.42 21.41 -8.08
N LEU A 193 1.71 21.88 -7.05
CA LEU A 193 0.54 22.74 -7.22
C LEU A 193 0.86 24.04 -7.96
N GLN A 194 2.00 24.65 -7.69
CA GLN A 194 2.46 25.85 -8.39
C GLN A 194 2.75 25.56 -9.87
N ALA A 195 3.44 24.44 -10.16
CA ALA A 195 3.72 24.02 -11.52
C ALA A 195 2.43 23.77 -12.32
N MET A 196 1.45 23.09 -11.72
CA MET A 196 0.13 22.88 -12.32
C MET A 196 -0.58 24.21 -12.65
N ARG A 197 -0.60 25.15 -11.68
CA ARG A 197 -1.21 26.47 -11.91
C ARG A 197 -0.52 27.23 -13.04
N SER A 198 0.81 27.20 -13.08
CA SER A 198 1.59 27.88 -14.12
C SER A 198 1.34 27.30 -15.52
N ALA A 199 0.98 26.01 -15.59
CA ALA A 199 0.61 25.33 -16.82
C ALA A 199 -0.88 25.44 -17.17
N GLY A 200 -1.70 26.10 -16.34
CA GLY A 200 -3.16 26.12 -16.52
C GLY A 200 -3.81 24.76 -16.29
N MET A 201 -3.16 23.86 -15.55
CA MET A 201 -3.62 22.52 -15.27
C MET A 201 -4.27 22.42 -13.88
N ASN A 202 -5.09 21.41 -13.70
CA ASN A 202 -5.69 21.01 -12.43
C ASN A 202 -5.53 19.49 -12.21
N ALA A 203 -6.02 18.97 -11.09
CA ALA A 203 -5.86 17.57 -10.74
C ALA A 203 -6.48 16.57 -11.76
N GLN A 204 -7.45 17.00 -12.56
CA GLN A 204 -8.13 16.15 -13.55
C GLN A 204 -7.45 16.10 -14.90
N ASN A 205 -6.61 17.10 -15.22
CA ASN A 205 -5.96 17.21 -16.52
C ASN A 205 -4.44 17.39 -16.48
N ALA A 206 -3.85 17.39 -15.29
CA ALA A 206 -2.41 17.51 -15.15
C ALA A 206 -1.69 16.29 -15.73
N ARG A 207 -0.59 16.57 -16.41
CA ARG A 207 0.31 15.55 -16.94
C ARG A 207 1.64 15.66 -16.23
N PRO A 208 2.03 14.67 -15.42
CA PRO A 208 3.27 14.71 -14.64
C PRO A 208 4.50 15.09 -15.46
N SER A 209 4.63 14.53 -16.67
CA SER A 209 5.77 14.76 -17.57
C SER A 209 5.82 16.18 -18.19
N GLU A 210 4.72 16.92 -18.13
CA GLU A 210 4.60 18.25 -18.76
C GLU A 210 4.59 19.41 -17.75
N LEU A 211 4.76 19.14 -16.46
CA LEU A 211 4.71 20.17 -15.43
C LEU A 211 5.96 21.08 -15.51
N PRO A 212 5.81 22.40 -15.72
CA PRO A 212 6.95 23.29 -15.85
C PRO A 212 7.66 23.51 -14.50
N GLY A 213 8.95 23.81 -14.55
CA GLY A 213 9.72 24.21 -13.37
C GLY A 213 10.03 23.13 -12.36
N MET A 214 9.70 21.87 -12.66
CA MET A 214 10.11 20.73 -11.87
C MET A 214 11.58 20.38 -12.15
N SER A 215 12.28 19.88 -11.14
CA SER A 215 13.67 19.45 -11.32
C SER A 215 13.75 18.13 -12.09
N LYS A 216 14.86 17.94 -12.83
CA LYS A 216 15.15 16.65 -13.47
C LYS A 216 15.07 15.49 -12.46
N VAL A 217 15.57 15.71 -11.24
CA VAL A 217 15.53 14.70 -10.15
C VAL A 217 14.10 14.28 -9.84
N THR A 218 13.14 15.21 -9.86
CA THR A 218 11.74 14.91 -9.57
C THR A 218 11.09 14.09 -10.68
N TYR A 219 11.39 14.38 -11.95
CA TYR A 219 10.93 13.53 -13.06
C TYR A 219 11.54 12.14 -12.98
N GLU A 220 12.85 12.04 -12.80
CA GLU A 220 13.54 10.77 -12.63
C GLU A 220 13.05 9.98 -11.42
N TYR A 221 12.53 10.64 -10.37
CA TYR A 221 11.95 9.98 -9.23
C TYR A 221 10.68 9.21 -9.61
N VAL A 222 9.83 9.79 -10.44
CA VAL A 222 8.63 9.09 -10.96
C VAL A 222 9.03 7.96 -11.89
N GLU A 223 9.98 8.19 -12.81
CA GLU A 223 10.49 7.17 -13.74
C GLU A 223 11.10 5.96 -13.04
N LYS A 224 11.76 6.16 -11.89
CA LYS A 224 12.33 5.06 -11.07
C LYS A 224 11.28 4.12 -10.49
N LEU A 225 10.06 4.60 -10.34
CA LEU A 225 8.96 3.91 -9.64
C LEU A 225 7.87 3.44 -10.63
N HIS A 226 7.98 3.80 -11.88
CA HIS A 226 7.13 3.36 -12.99
C HIS A 226 7.75 2.14 -13.70
#